data_3784329e52baf6e5ecb13f7ffe11448b
#
_entry.id   3784329e52baf6e5ecb13f7ffe11448b
#
_cell.length_a   1.000
_cell.length_b   1.000
_cell.length_c   1.000
_cell.angle_alpha   90.00
_cell.angle_beta   90.00
_cell.angle_gamma   90.00
#
_symmetry.space_group_name_H-M   'P 1'
#
loop_
_entity.id
_entity.type
_entity.pdbx_description
1 polymer ?
#
loop_
_entity_poly.entity_id
_entity_poly.type
_entity_poly.pdbx_seq_one_letter_code
_entity_poly.pdbx_strand_id
1 'polypeptide(L)'
;MSKHSSDLNNLISHIALYDSESAYKQFFKYLFPVLYRFSYCLLKSKELSEEVASDVMITLWKNRKNLPELENVKVYALVIARNLSLNVLNKHSRHELVSIDDIEIEVALDSLNPEQLLINGELKKRLEQATQSLPDKCKMVFKLIKEDGLSYKETASLLNISVKTVDAHLVTALKKLALVLHMEVNLLWLCI
;
A
#
# COMPACT_ATOMS: atom_id res chain seq x y z
N MET A 1 -3.13 5.14 -18.84
CA MET A 1 -1.80 4.81 -18.25
C MET A 1 -1.25 6.09 -17.66
N SER A 2 -1.05 6.17 -16.34
CA SER A 2 -0.67 7.42 -15.70
C SER A 2 0.83 7.70 -15.91
N LYS A 3 1.20 8.98 -15.96
CA LYS A 3 2.58 9.49 -16.10
C LYS A 3 3.54 8.85 -15.08
N HIS A 4 3.05 8.52 -13.89
CA HIS A 4 3.83 7.86 -12.81
C HIS A 4 4.24 6.42 -13.12
N SER A 5 3.49 5.69 -13.95
CA SER A 5 3.83 4.30 -14.31
C SER A 5 4.99 4.25 -15.30
N SER A 6 5.07 5.21 -16.23
CA SER A 6 6.18 5.29 -17.19
C SER A 6 7.50 5.69 -16.50
N ASP A 7 7.43 6.60 -15.52
CA ASP A 7 8.61 7.05 -14.77
C ASP A 7 9.17 5.92 -13.91
N LEU A 8 8.30 5.11 -13.28
CA LEU A 8 8.71 3.96 -12.48
C LEU A 8 9.42 2.89 -13.34
N ASN A 9 8.86 2.57 -14.51
CA ASN A 9 9.46 1.58 -15.41
C ASN A 9 10.83 2.04 -15.93
N ASN A 10 11.00 3.33 -16.19
CA ASN A 10 12.30 3.90 -16.55
C ASN A 10 13.32 3.75 -15.41
N LEU A 11 12.94 4.05 -14.17
CA LEU A 11 13.82 3.83 -13.02
C LEU A 11 14.24 2.37 -12.89
N ILE A 12 13.28 1.44 -13.00
CA ILE A 12 13.54 0.00 -12.93
C ILE A 12 14.51 -0.45 -14.04
N SER A 13 14.33 0.02 -15.27
CA SER A 13 15.23 -0.29 -16.37
C SER A 13 16.65 0.23 -16.13
N HIS A 14 16.80 1.45 -15.61
CA HIS A 14 18.11 2.02 -15.27
C HIS A 14 18.78 1.26 -14.11
N ILE A 15 18.02 0.81 -13.13
CA ILE A 15 18.53 -0.01 -12.03
C ILE A 15 19.02 -1.36 -12.55
N ALA A 16 18.23 -2.01 -13.42
CA ALA A 16 18.54 -3.34 -13.94
C ALA A 16 19.74 -3.37 -14.89
N LEU A 17 19.85 -2.36 -15.78
CA LEU A 17 20.86 -2.32 -16.85
C LEU A 17 22.18 -1.71 -16.41
N TYR A 18 22.14 -0.69 -15.55
CA TYR A 18 23.31 0.14 -15.23
C TYR A 18 23.70 0.12 -13.75
N ASP A 19 23.01 -0.71 -12.92
CA ASP A 19 23.20 -0.72 -11.46
C ASP A 19 23.12 0.70 -10.84
N SER A 20 22.27 1.56 -11.40
CA SER A 20 22.22 2.99 -11.10
C SER A 20 21.72 3.25 -9.66
N GLU A 21 22.64 3.65 -8.79
CA GLU A 21 22.32 4.02 -7.40
C GLU A 21 21.36 5.23 -7.33
N SER A 22 21.51 6.20 -8.23
CA SER A 22 20.63 7.37 -8.26
C SER A 22 19.19 7.02 -8.64
N ALA A 23 19.00 6.11 -9.59
CA ALA A 23 17.68 5.57 -9.96
C ALA A 23 17.11 4.74 -8.79
N TYR A 24 17.96 3.93 -8.14
CA TYR A 24 17.53 3.15 -6.99
C TYR A 24 17.12 4.04 -5.79
N LYS A 25 17.82 5.14 -5.55
CA LYS A 25 17.45 6.11 -4.51
C LYS A 25 16.07 6.73 -4.75
N GLN A 26 15.72 7.03 -6.01
CA GLN A 26 14.40 7.52 -6.38
C GLN A 26 13.33 6.42 -6.22
N PHE A 27 13.63 5.21 -6.68
CA PHE A 27 12.79 4.04 -6.51
C PHE A 27 12.53 3.74 -5.03
N PHE A 28 13.57 3.80 -4.19
CA PHE A 28 13.48 3.64 -2.73
C PHE A 28 12.54 4.69 -2.13
N LYS A 29 12.73 5.97 -2.43
CA LYS A 29 11.87 7.05 -1.92
C LYS A 29 10.40 6.87 -2.29
N TYR A 30 10.13 6.27 -3.43
CA TYR A 30 8.77 6.00 -3.90
C TYR A 30 8.17 4.78 -3.19
N LEU A 31 8.90 3.67 -3.11
CA LEU A 31 8.33 2.38 -2.71
C LEU A 31 8.41 2.12 -1.19
N PHE A 32 9.47 2.56 -0.53
CA PHE A 32 9.67 2.32 0.91
C PHE A 32 8.50 2.81 1.78
N PRO A 33 7.95 4.03 1.61
CA PRO A 33 6.80 4.47 2.41
C PRO A 33 5.55 3.61 2.21
N VAL A 34 5.34 3.08 1.00
CA VAL A 34 4.23 2.16 0.68
C VAL A 34 4.40 0.85 1.44
N LEU A 35 5.60 0.27 1.38
CA LEU A 35 5.94 -0.99 2.07
C LEU A 35 5.85 -0.85 3.58
N TYR A 36 6.40 0.23 4.13
CA TYR A 36 6.34 0.53 5.55
C TYR A 36 4.89 0.61 6.05
N ARG A 37 4.05 1.43 5.39
CA ARG A 37 2.63 1.57 5.77
C ARG A 37 1.89 0.25 5.70
N PHE A 38 2.12 -0.53 4.64
CA PHE A 38 1.50 -1.85 4.49
C PHE A 38 1.93 -2.80 5.60
N SER A 39 3.23 -2.91 5.87
CA SER A 39 3.77 -3.75 6.93
C SER A 39 3.27 -3.30 8.32
N TYR A 40 3.20 -1.99 8.55
CA TYR A 40 2.68 -1.45 9.81
C TYR A 40 1.21 -1.80 10.04
N CYS A 41 0.39 -1.83 9.00
CA CYS A 41 -0.99 -2.29 9.12
C CYS A 41 -1.08 -3.72 9.67
N LEU A 42 -0.09 -4.57 9.38
CA LEU A 42 -0.05 -5.96 9.80
C LEU A 42 0.64 -6.14 11.16
N LEU A 43 1.78 -5.48 11.37
CA LEU A 43 2.70 -5.75 12.48
C LEU A 43 2.46 -4.88 13.71
N LYS A 44 1.89 -3.69 13.56
CA LYS A 44 1.64 -2.70 14.65
C LYS A 44 2.90 -2.25 15.39
N SER A 45 4.07 -2.56 14.88
CA SER A 45 5.37 -2.15 15.40
C SER A 45 6.10 -1.35 14.33
N LYS A 46 6.60 -0.19 14.69
CA LYS A 46 7.39 0.68 13.80
C LYS A 46 8.69 0.01 13.41
N GLU A 47 9.38 -0.55 14.37
CA GLU A 47 10.68 -1.19 14.21
C GLU A 47 10.58 -2.39 13.26
N LEU A 48 9.64 -3.30 13.51
CA LEU A 48 9.43 -4.47 12.67
C LEU A 48 8.96 -4.10 11.25
N SER A 49 8.21 -3.02 11.13
CA SER A 49 7.71 -2.55 9.83
C SER A 49 8.83 -1.91 8.99
N GLU A 50 9.75 -1.18 9.63
CA GLU A 50 10.96 -0.65 8.99
C GLU A 50 11.90 -1.78 8.57
N GLU A 51 12.09 -2.80 9.44
CA GLU A 51 12.88 -3.98 9.13
C GLU A 51 12.32 -4.71 7.91
N VAL A 52 11.02 -5.03 7.91
CA VAL A 52 10.38 -5.69 6.77
C VAL A 52 10.49 -4.85 5.50
N ALA A 53 10.20 -3.55 5.56
CA ALA A 53 10.31 -2.68 4.38
C ALA A 53 11.75 -2.63 3.84
N SER A 54 12.74 -2.58 4.73
CA SER A 54 14.17 -2.61 4.37
C SER A 54 14.56 -3.92 3.71
N ASP A 55 14.13 -5.06 4.27
CA ASP A 55 14.40 -6.40 3.72
C ASP A 55 13.78 -6.58 2.33
N VAL A 56 12.57 -6.04 2.12
CA VAL A 56 11.95 -6.03 0.77
C VAL A 56 12.82 -5.23 -0.19
N MET A 57 13.25 -4.02 0.18
CA MET A 57 14.08 -3.19 -0.67
C MET A 57 15.41 -3.87 -1.00
N ILE A 58 16.07 -4.50 -0.02
CA ILE A 58 17.29 -5.30 -0.24
C ILE A 58 17.02 -6.45 -1.21
N THR A 59 15.89 -7.14 -1.06
CA THR A 59 15.49 -8.24 -1.95
C THR A 59 15.27 -7.76 -3.38
N LEU A 60 14.62 -6.61 -3.56
CA LEU A 60 14.43 -6.00 -4.88
C LEU A 60 15.78 -5.61 -5.51
N TRP A 61 16.71 -5.05 -4.74
CA TRP A 61 18.05 -4.74 -5.23
C TRP A 61 18.82 -5.99 -5.67
N LYS A 62 18.78 -7.05 -4.86
CA LYS A 62 19.42 -8.33 -5.22
C LYS A 62 18.87 -8.91 -6.51
N ASN A 63 17.56 -8.78 -6.74
CA ASN A 63 16.85 -9.30 -7.91
C ASN A 63 16.66 -8.25 -9.03
N ARG A 64 17.38 -7.13 -8.99
CA ARG A 64 17.13 -5.97 -9.85
C ARG A 64 17.12 -6.28 -11.35
N LYS A 65 17.93 -7.24 -11.78
CA LYS A 65 18.02 -7.64 -13.20
C LYS A 65 16.72 -8.21 -13.75
N ASN A 66 15.91 -8.84 -12.88
CA ASN A 66 14.65 -9.49 -13.25
C ASN A 66 13.44 -8.57 -13.06
N LEU A 67 13.61 -7.39 -12.42
CA LEU A 67 12.49 -6.47 -12.17
C LEU A 67 11.79 -5.97 -13.43
N PRO A 68 12.48 -5.71 -14.56
CA PRO A 68 11.81 -5.29 -15.80
C PRO A 68 10.88 -6.34 -16.40
N GLU A 69 11.03 -7.62 -16.05
CA GLU A 69 10.21 -8.73 -16.53
C GLU A 69 8.88 -8.84 -15.77
N LEU A 70 8.77 -8.17 -14.63
CA LEU A 70 7.58 -8.21 -13.80
C LEU A 70 6.49 -7.28 -14.34
N GLU A 71 5.28 -7.78 -14.43
CA GLU A 71 4.11 -7.00 -14.86
C GLU A 71 3.85 -5.80 -13.91
N ASN A 72 4.01 -6.03 -12.60
CA ASN A 72 3.80 -5.00 -11.57
C ASN A 72 4.75 -5.18 -10.39
N VAL A 73 5.88 -4.43 -10.42
CA VAL A 73 6.91 -4.49 -9.38
C VAL A 73 6.37 -4.06 -8.00
N LYS A 74 5.43 -3.10 -7.95
CA LYS A 74 4.82 -2.68 -6.68
C LYS A 74 4.05 -3.83 -6.05
N VAL A 75 3.21 -4.52 -6.80
CA VAL A 75 2.44 -5.69 -6.30
C VAL A 75 3.40 -6.80 -5.85
N TYR A 76 4.43 -7.09 -6.62
CA TYR A 76 5.46 -8.06 -6.25
C TYR A 76 6.12 -7.71 -4.91
N ALA A 77 6.51 -6.45 -4.72
CA ALA A 77 7.11 -5.96 -3.48
C ALA A 77 6.15 -6.08 -2.28
N LEU A 78 4.87 -5.75 -2.47
CA LEU A 78 3.84 -5.89 -1.43
C LEU A 78 3.58 -7.37 -1.06
N VAL A 79 3.66 -8.30 -2.02
CA VAL A 79 3.56 -9.73 -1.73
C VAL A 79 4.74 -10.19 -0.87
N ILE A 80 5.96 -9.74 -1.16
CA ILE A 80 7.13 -10.04 -0.31
C ILE A 80 6.92 -9.46 1.09
N ALA A 81 6.51 -8.18 1.21
CA ALA A 81 6.25 -7.52 2.48
C ALA A 81 5.20 -8.26 3.31
N ARG A 82 4.10 -8.71 2.67
CA ARG A 82 3.07 -9.54 3.31
C ARG A 82 3.66 -10.83 3.88
N ASN A 83 4.41 -11.56 3.06
CA ASN A 83 4.96 -12.85 3.48
C ASN A 83 5.97 -12.70 4.64
N LEU A 84 6.83 -11.68 4.58
CA LEU A 84 7.76 -11.37 5.68
C LEU A 84 7.00 -10.95 6.93
N SER A 85 5.99 -10.09 6.82
CA SER A 85 5.17 -9.67 7.97
C SER A 85 4.46 -10.86 8.63
N LEU A 86 3.87 -11.76 7.84
CA LEU A 86 3.24 -12.99 8.37
C LEU A 86 4.27 -13.90 9.04
N ASN A 87 5.48 -14.03 8.50
CA ASN A 87 6.54 -14.80 9.12
C ASN A 87 6.96 -14.22 10.48
N VAL A 88 7.03 -12.89 10.59
CA VAL A 88 7.29 -12.20 11.86
C VAL A 88 6.19 -12.49 12.87
N LEU A 89 4.92 -12.32 12.48
CA LEU A 89 3.76 -12.61 13.35
C LEU A 89 3.77 -14.06 13.81
N ASN A 90 4.00 -15.03 12.92
CA ASN A 90 4.04 -16.44 13.26
C ASN A 90 5.19 -16.82 14.22
N LYS A 91 6.33 -16.10 14.16
CA LYS A 91 7.42 -16.28 15.14
C LYS A 91 7.07 -15.76 16.52
N HIS A 92 6.25 -14.72 16.60
CA HIS A 92 5.83 -14.09 17.85
C HIS A 92 4.59 -14.77 18.47
N SER A 93 3.66 -15.26 17.65
CA SER A 93 2.54 -16.09 18.11
C SER A 93 2.97 -17.55 18.16
N ARG A 94 3.36 -18.03 19.33
CA ARG A 94 3.64 -19.46 19.54
C ARG A 94 2.37 -20.29 19.29
N HIS A 95 2.15 -20.79 18.07
CA HIS A 95 1.23 -21.89 17.71
C HIS A 95 0.04 -21.65 16.76
N GLU A 96 -0.25 -20.48 16.21
CA GLU A 96 -1.32 -20.38 15.22
C GLU A 96 -0.86 -19.70 13.93
N LEU A 97 -1.23 -20.30 12.78
CA LEU A 97 -1.10 -19.65 11.48
C LEU A 97 -2.02 -18.43 11.46
N VAL A 98 -1.44 -17.23 11.58
CA VAL A 98 -2.20 -15.98 11.59
C VAL A 98 -2.63 -15.67 10.16
N SER A 99 -3.94 -15.68 9.90
CA SER A 99 -4.53 -15.15 8.68
C SER A 99 -4.66 -13.62 8.76
N ILE A 100 -4.64 -12.92 7.61
CA ILE A 100 -4.94 -11.47 7.58
C ILE A 100 -6.34 -11.19 8.12
N ASP A 101 -7.27 -12.14 8.03
CA ASP A 101 -8.62 -11.99 8.58
C ASP A 101 -8.65 -11.94 10.10
N ASP A 102 -7.65 -12.53 10.76
CA ASP A 102 -7.54 -12.58 12.24
C ASP A 102 -6.70 -11.43 12.81
N ILE A 103 -6.10 -10.58 11.95
CA ILE A 103 -5.25 -9.46 12.37
C ILE A 103 -6.11 -8.22 12.58
N GLU A 104 -6.05 -7.65 13.77
CA GLU A 104 -6.53 -6.30 14.01
C GLU A 104 -5.61 -5.30 13.31
N ILE A 105 -6.15 -4.61 12.30
CA ILE A 105 -5.39 -3.71 11.45
C ILE A 105 -5.51 -2.28 11.96
N GLU A 106 -4.46 -1.74 12.53
CA GLU A 106 -4.36 -0.32 12.88
C GLU A 106 -3.48 0.43 11.88
N VAL A 107 -3.98 1.47 11.27
CA VAL A 107 -3.22 2.22 10.27
C VAL A 107 -2.58 3.43 10.92
N ALA A 108 -1.25 3.44 10.99
CA ALA A 108 -0.52 4.59 11.52
C ALA A 108 -0.80 5.85 10.70
N LEU A 109 -0.93 6.93 11.43
CA LEU A 109 -0.81 8.28 10.89
C LEU A 109 0.67 8.51 10.55
N ASP A 110 1.05 8.40 9.29
CA ASP A 110 2.37 8.88 8.92
C ASP A 110 2.31 9.93 7.82
N SER A 111 2.74 11.04 8.28
CA SER A 111 3.41 12.19 7.70
C SER A 111 3.28 12.40 6.19
N LEU A 112 2.49 13.35 5.92
CA LEU A 112 2.41 14.15 4.71
C LEU A 112 3.75 14.76 4.34
N ASN A 113 4.08 14.66 3.06
CA ASN A 113 5.10 15.50 2.45
C ASN A 113 4.66 16.98 2.53
N PRO A 114 5.42 17.89 3.17
CA PRO A 114 5.03 19.27 3.39
C PRO A 114 4.80 20.11 2.13
N GLU A 115 5.32 19.68 0.98
CA GLU A 115 5.29 20.47 -0.26
C GLU A 115 3.94 20.49 -1.01
N GLN A 116 2.96 19.67 -0.60
CA GLN A 116 1.61 19.63 -1.22
C GLN A 116 0.55 20.41 -0.45
N LEU A 117 0.93 21.19 0.55
CA LEU A 117 0.04 21.75 1.57
C LEU A 117 -0.67 23.07 1.21
N LEU A 118 -0.47 23.68 0.05
CA LEU A 118 -0.86 25.08 -0.13
C LEU A 118 -2.19 25.35 -0.88
N ILE A 119 -2.84 24.38 -1.53
CA ILE A 119 -4.05 24.70 -2.33
C ILE A 119 -5.35 24.06 -1.85
N ASN A 120 -5.31 23.01 -1.01
CA ASN A 120 -6.52 22.36 -0.47
C ASN A 120 -6.33 21.79 0.95
N GLY A 121 -5.61 22.46 1.80
CA GLY A 121 -5.19 21.96 3.12
C GLY A 121 -6.34 21.48 4.00
N GLU A 122 -7.48 22.17 3.99
CA GLU A 122 -8.61 21.80 4.84
C GLU A 122 -9.35 20.57 4.31
N LEU A 123 -9.64 20.54 3.02
CA LEU A 123 -10.32 19.38 2.40
C LEU A 123 -9.45 18.13 2.47
N LYS A 124 -8.14 18.26 2.24
CA LYS A 124 -7.19 17.16 2.37
C LYS A 124 -7.14 16.65 3.80
N LYS A 125 -7.05 17.57 4.78
CA LYS A 125 -7.06 17.21 6.20
C LYS A 125 -8.35 16.51 6.62
N ARG A 126 -9.50 16.97 6.14
CA ARG A 126 -10.81 16.32 6.35
C ARG A 126 -10.85 14.92 5.72
N LEU A 127 -10.36 14.77 4.49
CA LEU A 127 -10.29 13.47 3.82
C LEU A 127 -9.38 12.49 4.57
N GLU A 128 -8.25 12.96 5.07
CA GLU A 128 -7.32 12.15 5.87
C GLU A 128 -7.96 11.72 7.19
N GLN A 129 -8.58 12.64 7.91
CA GLN A 129 -9.31 12.32 9.15
C GLN A 129 -10.45 11.34 8.87
N ALA A 130 -11.22 11.55 7.79
CA ALA A 130 -12.28 10.65 7.39
C ALA A 130 -11.73 9.25 7.04
N THR A 131 -10.61 9.19 6.31
CA THR A 131 -9.94 7.93 5.98
C THR A 131 -9.45 7.21 7.24
N GLN A 132 -8.95 7.95 8.24
CA GLN A 132 -8.53 7.38 9.53
C GLN A 132 -9.70 6.79 10.33
N SER A 133 -10.90 7.31 10.19
CA SER A 133 -12.10 6.81 10.86
C SER A 133 -12.69 5.54 10.22
N LEU A 134 -12.14 5.08 9.09
CA LEU A 134 -12.60 3.85 8.44
C LEU A 134 -12.23 2.62 9.28
N PRO A 135 -13.06 1.56 9.25
CA PRO A 135 -12.64 0.25 9.76
C PRO A 135 -11.36 -0.21 9.05
N ASP A 136 -10.46 -0.84 9.77
CA ASP A 136 -9.11 -1.11 9.31
C ASP A 136 -9.03 -1.88 7.98
N LYS A 137 -9.82 -2.94 7.82
CA LYS A 137 -9.89 -3.69 6.55
C LYS A 137 -10.40 -2.82 5.39
N CYS A 138 -11.39 -1.97 5.64
CA CYS A 138 -11.90 -1.04 4.63
C CYS A 138 -10.86 0.03 4.27
N LYS A 139 -10.14 0.53 5.27
CA LYS A 139 -9.05 1.50 5.11
C LYS A 139 -7.91 0.93 4.28
N MET A 140 -7.48 -0.32 4.58
CA MET A 140 -6.44 -1.00 3.81
C MET A 140 -6.85 -1.18 2.35
N VAL A 141 -8.04 -1.71 2.09
CA VAL A 141 -8.54 -1.89 0.72
C VAL A 141 -8.65 -0.55 -0.01
N PHE A 142 -9.17 0.49 0.65
CA PHE A 142 -9.27 1.83 0.08
C PHE A 142 -7.89 2.37 -0.33
N LYS A 143 -6.89 2.28 0.54
CA LYS A 143 -5.53 2.75 0.24
C LYS A 143 -4.88 1.98 -0.90
N LEU A 144 -4.94 0.65 -0.88
CA LEU A 144 -4.37 -0.18 -1.94
C LEU A 144 -4.96 0.15 -3.32
N ILE A 145 -6.28 0.36 -3.40
CA ILE A 145 -6.95 0.63 -4.69
C ILE A 145 -6.82 2.10 -5.09
N LYS A 146 -7.13 3.05 -4.19
CA LYS A 146 -7.25 4.46 -4.56
C LYS A 146 -5.95 5.25 -4.44
N GLU A 147 -5.09 4.94 -3.47
CA GLU A 147 -3.81 5.62 -3.29
C GLU A 147 -2.68 4.89 -4.01
N ASP A 148 -2.63 3.56 -3.90
CA ASP A 148 -1.54 2.75 -4.46
C ASP A 148 -1.83 2.25 -5.88
N GLY A 149 -3.08 2.35 -6.35
CA GLY A 149 -3.47 2.06 -7.74
C GLY A 149 -3.55 0.58 -8.08
N LEU A 150 -3.70 -0.30 -7.09
CA LEU A 150 -3.90 -1.72 -7.33
C LEU A 150 -5.30 -1.99 -7.90
N SER A 151 -5.38 -2.97 -8.79
CA SER A 151 -6.67 -3.51 -9.24
C SER A 151 -7.36 -4.33 -8.14
N TYR A 152 -8.66 -4.56 -8.30
CA TYR A 152 -9.42 -5.43 -7.40
C TYR A 152 -8.84 -6.86 -7.32
N LYS A 153 -8.38 -7.41 -8.45
CA LYS A 153 -7.77 -8.74 -8.51
C LYS A 153 -6.43 -8.79 -7.77
N GLU A 154 -5.56 -7.80 -7.99
CA GLU A 154 -4.29 -7.69 -7.28
C GLU A 154 -4.49 -7.53 -5.78
N THR A 155 -5.43 -6.66 -5.37
CA THR A 155 -5.78 -6.46 -3.96
C THR A 155 -6.33 -7.74 -3.33
N ALA A 156 -7.23 -8.45 -4.02
CA ALA A 156 -7.79 -9.71 -3.56
C ALA A 156 -6.71 -10.78 -3.35
N SER A 157 -5.81 -10.93 -4.34
CA SER A 157 -4.67 -11.85 -4.25
C SER A 157 -3.70 -11.44 -3.15
N LEU A 158 -3.37 -10.15 -3.04
CA LEU A 158 -2.47 -9.62 -2.01
C LEU A 158 -3.01 -9.85 -0.60
N LEU A 159 -4.31 -9.68 -0.37
CA LEU A 159 -4.93 -9.84 0.95
C LEU A 159 -5.46 -11.26 1.22
N ASN A 160 -5.40 -12.16 0.23
CA ASN A 160 -5.95 -13.52 0.28
C ASN A 160 -7.45 -13.55 0.60
N ILE A 161 -8.21 -12.66 -0.02
CA ILE A 161 -9.68 -12.57 0.10
C ILE A 161 -10.33 -12.62 -1.29
N SER A 162 -11.64 -12.77 -1.36
CA SER A 162 -12.35 -12.75 -2.65
C SER A 162 -12.44 -11.33 -3.23
N VAL A 163 -12.49 -11.22 -4.56
CA VAL A 163 -12.75 -9.93 -5.24
C VAL A 163 -14.07 -9.30 -4.76
N LYS A 164 -15.08 -10.13 -4.47
CA LYS A 164 -16.36 -9.66 -3.91
C LYS A 164 -16.18 -9.05 -2.51
N THR A 165 -15.28 -9.62 -1.69
CA THR A 165 -14.94 -9.07 -0.37
C THR A 165 -14.21 -7.73 -0.50
N VAL A 166 -13.28 -7.63 -1.45
CA VAL A 166 -12.61 -6.35 -1.77
C VAL A 166 -13.63 -5.27 -2.14
N ASP A 167 -14.56 -5.60 -3.04
CA ASP A 167 -15.64 -4.67 -3.44
C ASP A 167 -16.49 -4.23 -2.24
N ALA A 168 -16.93 -5.16 -1.41
CA ALA A 168 -17.71 -4.86 -0.21
C ALA A 168 -16.97 -3.91 0.76
N HIS A 169 -15.66 -4.14 0.99
CA HIS A 169 -14.85 -3.25 1.82
C HIS A 169 -14.69 -1.87 1.21
N LEU A 170 -14.46 -1.79 -0.10
CA LEU A 170 -14.33 -0.51 -0.81
C LEU A 170 -15.64 0.28 -0.77
N VAL A 171 -16.77 -0.37 -1.07
CA VAL A 171 -18.10 0.27 -0.98
C VAL A 171 -18.39 0.79 0.43
N THR A 172 -18.04 0.02 1.45
CA THR A 172 -18.18 0.44 2.85
C THR A 172 -17.32 1.65 3.17
N ALA A 173 -16.05 1.65 2.70
CA ALA A 173 -15.14 2.79 2.86
C ALA A 173 -15.73 4.05 2.21
N LEU A 174 -16.14 3.95 0.94
CA LEU A 174 -16.68 5.07 0.18
C LEU A 174 -17.95 5.64 0.79
N LYS A 175 -18.88 4.80 1.25
CA LYS A 175 -20.10 5.25 1.96
C LYS A 175 -19.76 6.03 3.22
N LYS A 176 -18.82 5.55 4.04
CA LYS A 176 -18.39 6.25 5.26
C LYS A 176 -17.69 7.57 4.96
N LEU A 177 -16.80 7.60 3.95
CA LEU A 177 -16.14 8.83 3.51
C LEU A 177 -17.15 9.86 3.01
N ALA A 178 -18.14 9.44 2.22
CA ALA A 178 -19.20 10.32 1.73
C ALA A 178 -20.00 10.98 2.88
N LEU A 179 -20.35 10.22 3.90
CA LEU A 179 -21.06 10.72 5.08
C LEU A 179 -20.24 11.76 5.85
N VAL A 180 -18.96 11.50 6.08
CA VAL A 180 -18.08 12.41 6.84
C VAL A 180 -17.77 13.69 6.07
N LEU A 181 -17.64 13.60 4.76
CA LEU A 181 -17.33 14.75 3.91
C LEU A 181 -18.58 15.56 3.50
N HIS A 182 -19.77 15.15 3.94
CA HIS A 182 -21.04 15.78 3.55
C HIS A 182 -21.19 15.91 2.03
N MET A 183 -20.63 14.96 1.26
CA MET A 183 -20.70 14.93 -0.18
C MET A 183 -21.88 14.02 -0.58
N GLU A 184 -22.80 14.51 -1.40
CA GLU A 184 -23.71 13.66 -2.16
C GLU A 184 -22.86 12.91 -3.22
N VAL A 185 -22.30 11.79 -2.83
CA VAL A 185 -21.51 10.97 -3.75
C VAL A 185 -22.46 10.19 -4.62
N ASN A 186 -22.58 10.61 -5.85
CA ASN A 186 -23.17 9.79 -6.88
C ASN A 186 -22.26 8.57 -7.09
N LEU A 187 -22.63 7.43 -6.47
CA LEU A 187 -21.83 6.20 -6.40
C LEU A 187 -21.38 5.68 -7.78
N LEU A 188 -22.03 6.13 -8.85
CA LEU A 188 -21.69 5.79 -10.24
C LEU A 188 -20.32 6.33 -10.70
N TRP A 189 -19.80 7.42 -10.09
CA TRP A 189 -18.50 8.01 -10.46
C TRP A 189 -17.31 7.33 -9.78
N LEU A 190 -17.55 6.47 -8.81
CA LEU A 190 -16.48 5.82 -8.03
C LEU A 190 -16.22 4.38 -8.47
N CYS A 191 -17.04 3.85 -9.38
CA CYS A 191 -16.91 2.49 -9.93
C CYS A 191 -16.18 2.42 -11.28
N ILE A 192 -15.71 3.55 -11.84
CA ILE A 192 -14.95 3.60 -13.11
C ILE A 192 -13.45 3.63 -12.82
#